data_1e26ab5c8d5a6b9dc4374bf69d8492ae
#
_entry.id   1e26ab5c8d5a6b9dc4374bf69d8492ae
#
_cell.length_a   1.000
_cell.length_b   1.000
_cell.length_c   1.000
_cell.angle_alpha   90.00
_cell.angle_beta   90.00
_cell.angle_gamma   90.00
#
_symmetry.space_group_name_H-M   'P 1'
#
loop_
_entity.id
_entity.type
_entity.pdbx_description
1 polymer ?
#
loop_
_entity_poly.entity_id
_entity_poly.type
_entity_poly.pdbx_seq_one_letter_code
_entity_poly.pdbx_strand_id
1 'polypeptide(L)'
;CWKKVGHGKMNLHDAVQQSCNVYFYNLIQDIGLEDWALIAREFGFGERANIDIPGENKGLVPDTKYMNRKYGQNKWTKGNLLNIVVGQGDVLVTPLQLAQFAGMLAQRGTQFEPHFVNRVVSKNGDVIEENISQSRDRVTASKDSWDFVHQAMWDVVNGKKGTARAARQKDWEIYGKTGTAQNPHGEDHAWFIGFSLDERYPYSWAVLLENGGGGGGIAAPLIGKILRNIAKRPS
;
A
#
# COMPACT_ATOMS: atom_id res chain seq x y z
N CYS A 1 -14.88 12.94 -2.39
CA CYS A 1 -13.83 13.11 -1.36
C CYS A 1 -14.46 12.99 0.04
N TRP A 2 -13.76 12.40 0.99
CA TRP A 2 -14.26 12.22 2.36
C TRP A 2 -14.56 13.56 3.07
N LYS A 3 -13.83 14.62 2.77
CA LYS A 3 -14.08 15.96 3.32
C LYS A 3 -15.15 16.68 2.50
N LYS A 4 -16.38 16.73 2.99
CA LYS A 4 -17.54 17.28 2.28
C LYS A 4 -17.40 18.75 1.87
N VAL A 5 -16.73 19.57 2.69
CA VAL A 5 -16.47 20.99 2.39
C VAL A 5 -15.26 21.22 1.48
N GLY A 6 -14.63 20.12 1.00
CA GLY A 6 -13.41 20.15 0.19
C GLY A 6 -12.15 20.47 0.99
N HIS A 7 -11.00 20.32 0.33
CA HIS A 7 -9.68 20.56 0.93
C HIS A 7 -9.10 21.93 0.55
N GLY A 8 -9.79 22.68 -0.34
CA GLY A 8 -9.28 23.90 -0.91
C GLY A 8 -8.16 23.66 -1.94
N LYS A 9 -7.29 24.64 -2.14
CA LYS A 9 -6.14 24.51 -3.05
C LYS A 9 -5.11 23.55 -2.45
N MET A 10 -4.69 22.55 -3.23
CA MET A 10 -3.81 21.45 -2.79
C MET A 10 -2.63 21.31 -3.76
N ASN A 11 -1.46 21.01 -3.23
CA ASN A 11 -0.34 20.43 -3.98
C ASN A 11 -0.31 18.90 -3.79
N LEU A 12 0.59 18.20 -4.45
CA LEU A 12 0.70 16.73 -4.37
C LEU A 12 1.00 16.26 -2.95
N HIS A 13 1.92 16.91 -2.25
CA HIS A 13 2.29 16.55 -0.88
C HIS A 13 1.08 16.61 0.07
N ASP A 14 0.36 17.74 0.07
CA ASP A 14 -0.84 17.93 0.89
C ASP A 14 -1.94 16.93 0.51
N ALA A 15 -2.05 16.59 -0.78
CA ALA A 15 -3.03 15.63 -1.27
C ALA A 15 -2.76 14.21 -0.78
N VAL A 16 -1.49 13.81 -0.69
CA VAL A 16 -1.10 12.53 -0.07
C VAL A 16 -1.36 12.55 1.43
N GLN A 17 -0.89 13.59 2.13
CA GLN A 17 -1.03 13.75 3.58
C GLN A 17 -2.49 13.69 4.05
N GLN A 18 -3.38 14.39 3.34
CA GLN A 18 -4.79 14.51 3.69
C GLN A 18 -5.69 13.55 2.92
N SER A 19 -5.12 12.68 2.08
CA SER A 19 -5.87 11.71 1.25
C SER A 19 -6.97 12.39 0.41
N CYS A 20 -6.60 13.40 -0.39
CA CYS A 20 -7.53 14.16 -1.20
C CYS A 20 -7.86 13.45 -2.52
N ASN A 21 -9.01 12.78 -2.61
CA ASN A 21 -9.43 12.08 -3.82
C ASN A 21 -9.52 13.02 -5.04
N VAL A 22 -10.04 14.25 -4.85
CA VAL A 22 -10.25 15.18 -5.96
C VAL A 22 -8.94 15.54 -6.66
N TYR A 23 -7.84 15.66 -5.92
CA TYR A 23 -6.52 15.89 -6.51
C TYR A 23 -6.15 14.74 -7.46
N PHE A 24 -6.27 13.50 -7.00
CA PHE A 24 -5.95 12.31 -7.79
C PHE A 24 -6.94 12.07 -8.94
N TYR A 25 -8.20 12.47 -8.79
CA TYR A 25 -9.18 12.45 -9.88
C TYR A 25 -8.79 13.37 -11.05
N ASN A 26 -8.15 14.49 -10.78
CA ASN A 26 -7.61 15.35 -11.84
C ASN A 26 -6.32 14.77 -12.40
N LEU A 27 -5.39 14.36 -11.54
CA LEU A 27 -4.09 13.83 -11.93
C LEU A 27 -4.19 12.63 -12.88
N ILE A 28 -5.12 11.69 -12.62
CA ILE A 28 -5.27 10.50 -13.46
C ILE A 28 -5.75 10.83 -14.88
N GLN A 29 -6.41 11.97 -15.09
CA GLN A 29 -6.85 12.38 -16.41
C GLN A 29 -5.68 12.80 -17.30
N ASP A 30 -4.59 13.26 -16.69
CA ASP A 30 -3.36 13.63 -17.40
C ASP A 30 -2.45 12.39 -17.59
N ILE A 31 -2.38 11.49 -16.61
CA ILE A 31 -1.58 10.25 -16.65
C ILE A 31 -2.22 9.22 -17.59
N GLY A 32 -3.54 8.99 -17.48
CA GLY A 32 -4.24 7.95 -18.20
C GLY A 32 -4.16 6.55 -17.57
N LEU A 33 -5.00 5.63 -18.09
CA LEU A 33 -5.14 4.28 -17.53
C LEU A 33 -3.93 3.39 -17.80
N GLU A 34 -3.34 3.49 -19.00
CA GLU A 34 -2.24 2.58 -19.40
C GLU A 34 -0.98 2.85 -18.57
N ASP A 35 -0.59 4.12 -18.41
CA ASP A 35 0.60 4.49 -17.64
C ASP A 35 0.40 4.17 -16.15
N TRP A 36 -0.82 4.41 -15.63
CA TRP A 36 -1.17 3.99 -14.27
C TRP A 36 -1.06 2.47 -14.09
N ALA A 37 -1.59 1.69 -15.04
CA ALA A 37 -1.55 0.22 -14.99
C ALA A 37 -0.13 -0.32 -15.16
N LEU A 38 0.69 0.31 -16.00
CA LEU A 38 2.11 -0.03 -16.17
C LEU A 38 2.86 0.11 -14.85
N ILE A 39 2.79 1.28 -14.24
CA ILE A 39 3.46 1.55 -12.95
C ILE A 39 2.93 0.63 -11.84
N ALA A 40 1.62 0.38 -11.79
CA ALA A 40 1.06 -0.55 -10.81
C ALA A 40 1.67 -1.96 -10.95
N ARG A 41 1.89 -2.45 -12.17
CA ARG A 41 2.53 -3.74 -12.43
C ARG A 41 4.02 -3.73 -12.09
N GLU A 42 4.74 -2.64 -12.31
CA GLU A 42 6.13 -2.49 -11.87
C GLU A 42 6.24 -2.64 -10.35
N PHE A 43 5.27 -2.15 -9.60
CA PHE A 43 5.15 -2.40 -8.16
C PHE A 43 4.62 -3.79 -7.77
N GLY A 44 4.41 -4.70 -8.73
CA GLY A 44 4.01 -6.09 -8.48
C GLY A 44 2.50 -6.32 -8.32
N PHE A 45 1.67 -5.29 -8.52
CA PHE A 45 0.22 -5.51 -8.52
C PHE A 45 -0.24 -6.26 -9.79
N GLY A 46 -1.21 -7.15 -9.62
CA GLY A 46 -1.68 -8.01 -10.70
C GLY A 46 -0.81 -9.25 -10.96
N GLU A 47 0.26 -9.44 -10.18
CA GLU A 47 1.15 -10.60 -10.18
C GLU A 47 1.11 -11.30 -8.81
N ARG A 48 1.59 -12.55 -8.73
CA ARG A 48 1.81 -13.22 -7.46
C ARG A 48 3.08 -12.69 -6.80
N ALA A 49 3.07 -12.55 -5.49
CA ALA A 49 4.25 -12.18 -4.71
C ALA A 49 5.28 -13.32 -4.63
N ASN A 50 4.90 -14.54 -5.06
CA ASN A 50 5.68 -15.78 -5.05
C ASN A 50 6.08 -16.24 -3.63
N ILE A 51 5.18 -16.06 -2.67
CA ILE A 51 5.37 -16.63 -1.34
C ILE A 51 5.26 -18.16 -1.39
N ASP A 52 6.02 -18.83 -0.54
CA ASP A 52 6.15 -20.29 -0.46
C ASP A 52 4.94 -21.02 0.17
N ILE A 53 3.74 -20.42 0.09
CA ILE A 53 2.47 -21.05 0.49
C ILE A 53 1.50 -21.14 -0.70
N PRO A 54 0.69 -22.22 -0.78
CA PRO A 54 -0.25 -22.40 -1.88
C PRO A 54 -1.45 -21.43 -1.79
N GLY A 55 -2.11 -21.19 -2.94
CA GLY A 55 -3.38 -20.46 -2.99
C GLY A 55 -3.23 -18.95 -3.12
N GLU A 56 -2.04 -18.44 -3.39
CA GLU A 56 -1.83 -17.01 -3.58
C GLU A 56 -2.65 -16.45 -4.76
N ASN A 57 -3.37 -15.35 -4.53
CA ASN A 57 -4.11 -14.63 -5.54
C ASN A 57 -3.27 -13.46 -6.09
N LYS A 58 -3.30 -13.28 -7.41
CA LYS A 58 -2.56 -12.20 -8.07
C LYS A 58 -3.29 -10.84 -8.07
N GLY A 59 -4.53 -10.78 -7.61
CA GLY A 59 -5.34 -9.57 -7.73
C GLY A 59 -5.66 -9.20 -9.19
N LEU A 60 -5.98 -7.94 -9.42
CA LEU A 60 -6.32 -7.40 -10.74
C LEU A 60 -5.89 -5.93 -10.85
N VAL A 61 -5.11 -5.64 -11.89
CA VAL A 61 -4.80 -4.29 -12.36
C VAL A 61 -5.51 -4.10 -13.70
N PRO A 62 -6.59 -3.30 -13.74
CA PRO A 62 -7.32 -3.05 -14.98
C PRO A 62 -6.48 -2.19 -15.94
N ASP A 63 -6.51 -2.55 -17.22
CA ASP A 63 -5.97 -1.81 -18.35
C ASP A 63 -7.07 -1.57 -19.39
N THR A 64 -6.79 -0.87 -20.47
CA THR A 64 -7.76 -0.60 -21.53
C THR A 64 -8.32 -1.89 -22.14
N LYS A 65 -7.50 -2.92 -22.28
CA LYS A 65 -7.94 -4.22 -22.81
C LYS A 65 -8.97 -4.88 -21.88
N TYR A 66 -8.71 -4.86 -20.57
CA TYR A 66 -9.64 -5.36 -19.56
C TYR A 66 -10.95 -4.55 -19.58
N MET A 67 -10.85 -3.22 -19.58
CA MET A 67 -12.00 -2.32 -19.54
C MET A 67 -12.89 -2.49 -20.79
N ASN A 68 -12.28 -2.59 -21.98
CA ASN A 68 -13.02 -2.83 -23.24
C ASN A 68 -13.70 -4.19 -23.24
N ARG A 69 -13.07 -5.23 -22.68
CA ARG A 69 -13.69 -6.56 -22.58
C ARG A 69 -14.87 -6.57 -21.61
N LYS A 70 -14.75 -5.89 -20.47
CA LYS A 70 -15.76 -5.89 -19.41
C LYS A 70 -16.96 -4.99 -19.73
N TYR A 71 -16.71 -3.79 -20.22
CA TYR A 71 -17.73 -2.76 -20.41
C TYR A 71 -18.13 -2.57 -21.88
N GLY A 72 -17.40 -3.18 -22.81
CA GLY A 72 -17.53 -3.01 -24.27
C GLY A 72 -16.54 -1.99 -24.82
N GLN A 73 -16.21 -2.15 -26.12
CA GLN A 73 -15.25 -1.32 -26.82
C GLN A 73 -15.57 0.18 -26.66
N ASN A 74 -14.67 0.93 -26.02
CA ASN A 74 -14.81 2.37 -25.76
C ASN A 74 -16.10 2.79 -25.00
N LYS A 75 -16.73 1.87 -24.25
CA LYS A 75 -17.96 2.16 -23.49
C LYS A 75 -17.71 2.45 -22.01
N TRP A 76 -16.50 2.22 -21.48
CA TRP A 76 -16.14 2.64 -20.15
C TRP A 76 -15.93 4.18 -20.08
N THR A 77 -16.16 4.75 -18.93
CA THR A 77 -16.27 6.20 -18.74
C THR A 77 -15.13 6.76 -17.90
N LYS A 78 -14.99 8.07 -17.87
CA LYS A 78 -14.09 8.75 -16.92
C LYS A 78 -14.42 8.37 -15.46
N GLY A 79 -15.67 8.08 -15.12
CA GLY A 79 -16.06 7.63 -13.79
C GLY A 79 -15.38 6.32 -13.37
N ASN A 80 -15.18 5.38 -14.31
CA ASN A 80 -14.40 4.17 -14.03
C ASN A 80 -12.94 4.50 -13.68
N LEU A 81 -12.33 5.42 -14.43
CA LEU A 81 -10.95 5.86 -14.21
C LEU A 81 -10.78 6.54 -12.84
N LEU A 82 -11.76 7.35 -12.43
CA LEU A 82 -11.74 7.99 -11.12
C LEU A 82 -11.80 6.98 -9.96
N ASN A 83 -12.53 5.88 -10.12
CA ASN A 83 -12.54 4.81 -9.12
C ASN A 83 -11.19 4.07 -9.07
N ILE A 84 -10.61 3.78 -10.23
CA ILE A 84 -9.33 3.06 -10.35
C ILE A 84 -8.20 3.80 -9.65
N VAL A 85 -8.07 5.12 -9.84
CA VAL A 85 -6.96 5.90 -9.27
C VAL A 85 -6.94 5.93 -7.74
N VAL A 86 -8.09 5.78 -7.10
CA VAL A 86 -8.19 5.70 -5.64
C VAL A 86 -8.19 4.25 -5.11
N GLY A 87 -7.88 3.27 -5.97
CA GLY A 87 -7.79 1.87 -5.59
C GLY A 87 -9.14 1.19 -5.39
N GLN A 88 -10.18 1.67 -6.10
CA GLN A 88 -11.53 1.11 -6.03
C GLN A 88 -12.00 0.61 -7.40
N GLY A 89 -13.26 0.22 -7.49
CA GLY A 89 -13.85 -0.31 -8.72
C GLY A 89 -13.27 -1.68 -9.07
N ASP A 90 -12.56 -1.77 -10.19
CA ASP A 90 -12.01 -3.05 -10.69
C ASP A 90 -10.62 -3.39 -10.17
N VAL A 91 -10.03 -2.56 -9.33
CA VAL A 91 -8.72 -2.84 -8.72
C VAL A 91 -8.88 -3.85 -7.60
N LEU A 92 -8.15 -4.98 -7.68
CA LEU A 92 -8.10 -6.00 -6.64
C LEU A 92 -6.66 -6.24 -6.22
N VAL A 93 -6.40 -6.14 -4.92
CA VAL A 93 -5.08 -6.34 -4.34
C VAL A 93 -5.16 -7.22 -3.10
N THR A 94 -4.10 -7.98 -2.83
CA THR A 94 -4.01 -8.76 -1.60
C THR A 94 -3.29 -7.94 -0.50
N PRO A 95 -3.53 -8.24 0.79
CA PRO A 95 -2.75 -7.63 1.87
C PRO A 95 -1.24 -7.86 1.72
N LEU A 96 -0.84 -9.04 1.22
CA LEU A 96 0.56 -9.36 0.97
C LEU A 96 1.19 -8.45 -0.10
N GLN A 97 0.49 -8.23 -1.22
CA GLN A 97 0.95 -7.29 -2.25
C GLN A 97 1.11 -5.87 -1.69
N LEU A 98 0.20 -5.43 -0.85
CA LEU A 98 0.29 -4.10 -0.23
C LEU A 98 1.43 -4.01 0.80
N ALA A 99 1.71 -5.06 1.56
CA ALA A 99 2.86 -5.10 2.48
C ALA A 99 4.18 -5.09 1.69
N GLN A 100 4.25 -5.86 0.58
CA GLN A 100 5.40 -5.88 -0.31
C GLN A 100 5.59 -4.52 -1.00
N PHE A 101 4.52 -3.88 -1.48
CA PHE A 101 4.54 -2.52 -2.01
C PHE A 101 5.10 -1.51 -0.99
N ALA A 102 4.65 -1.59 0.26
CA ALA A 102 5.19 -0.73 1.33
C ALA A 102 6.70 -0.98 1.56
N GLY A 103 7.14 -2.25 1.49
CA GLY A 103 8.56 -2.61 1.53
C GLY A 103 9.36 -2.05 0.35
N MET A 104 8.80 -2.12 -0.86
CA MET A 104 9.43 -1.52 -2.05
C MET A 104 9.55 0.01 -1.93
N LEU A 105 8.56 0.68 -1.36
CA LEU A 105 8.66 2.12 -1.08
C LEU A 105 9.79 2.40 -0.08
N ALA A 106 9.91 1.62 1.00
CA ALA A 106 11.00 1.74 1.96
C ALA A 106 12.38 1.60 1.32
N GLN A 107 12.51 0.63 0.40
CA GLN A 107 13.76 0.23 -0.27
C GLN A 107 13.94 0.89 -1.66
N ARG A 108 13.20 1.99 -1.92
CA ARG A 108 13.35 2.81 -3.14
C ARG A 108 13.25 2.03 -4.44
N GLY A 109 12.31 1.08 -4.50
CA GLY A 109 12.00 0.29 -5.69
C GLY A 109 12.54 -1.13 -5.70
N THR A 110 13.37 -1.51 -4.73
CA THR A 110 13.85 -2.89 -4.59
C THR A 110 12.78 -3.77 -3.95
N GLN A 111 12.44 -4.87 -4.62
CA GLN A 111 11.52 -5.89 -4.15
C GLN A 111 12.29 -7.05 -3.52
N PHE A 112 11.81 -7.53 -2.37
CA PHE A 112 12.26 -8.78 -1.75
C PHE A 112 11.18 -9.85 -1.92
N GLU A 113 11.59 -11.08 -2.22
CA GLU A 113 10.66 -12.21 -2.29
C GLU A 113 10.24 -12.62 -0.89
N PRO A 114 8.93 -12.62 -0.57
CA PRO A 114 8.45 -13.03 0.74
C PRO A 114 8.51 -14.54 0.88
N HIS A 115 8.85 -15.04 2.07
CA HIS A 115 8.82 -16.45 2.40
C HIS A 115 8.37 -16.66 3.85
N PHE A 116 7.76 -17.79 4.12
CA PHE A 116 7.39 -18.25 5.45
C PHE A 116 8.45 -19.19 6.03
N VAL A 117 8.98 -20.08 5.18
CA VAL A 117 9.97 -21.04 5.60
C VAL A 117 11.35 -20.40 5.55
N ASN A 118 11.91 -20.11 6.70
CA ASN A 118 13.27 -19.58 6.79
C ASN A 118 14.32 -20.70 6.60
N ARG A 119 14.10 -21.85 7.23
CA ARG A 119 15.00 -23.02 7.12
C ARG A 119 14.29 -24.31 7.43
N VAL A 120 14.77 -25.39 6.82
CA VAL A 120 14.38 -26.77 7.13
C VAL A 120 15.54 -27.44 7.87
N VAL A 121 15.25 -28.06 9.00
CA VAL A 121 16.27 -28.75 9.80
C VAL A 121 15.95 -30.25 9.94
N SER A 122 16.99 -31.08 10.01
CA SER A 122 16.88 -32.51 10.30
C SER A 122 16.42 -32.75 11.74
N LYS A 123 16.07 -34.00 12.07
CA LYS A 123 15.77 -34.40 13.45
C LYS A 123 16.93 -34.17 14.41
N ASN A 124 18.16 -34.17 13.90
CA ASN A 124 19.39 -33.96 14.69
C ASN A 124 19.75 -32.46 14.82
N GLY A 125 19.01 -31.56 14.19
CA GLY A 125 19.25 -30.12 14.22
C GLY A 125 20.12 -29.57 13.09
N ASP A 126 20.60 -30.45 12.17
CA ASP A 126 21.38 -30.01 11.01
C ASP A 126 20.49 -29.26 10.03
N VAL A 127 20.98 -28.14 9.50
CA VAL A 127 20.27 -27.36 8.45
C VAL A 127 20.32 -28.16 7.15
N ILE A 128 19.14 -28.56 6.64
CA ILE A 128 18.99 -29.26 5.36
C ILE A 128 18.85 -28.23 4.22
N GLU A 129 18.09 -27.18 4.45
CA GLU A 129 17.79 -26.13 3.49
C GLU A 129 17.63 -24.80 4.23
N GLU A 130 18.17 -23.73 3.68
CA GLU A 130 17.99 -22.36 4.17
C GLU A 130 17.48 -21.49 3.04
N ASN A 131 16.38 -20.79 3.31
CA ASN A 131 15.78 -19.90 2.34
C ASN A 131 16.38 -18.51 2.51
N ILE A 132 17.12 -18.06 1.50
CA ILE A 132 17.70 -16.72 1.46
C ILE A 132 16.78 -15.87 0.57
N SER A 133 16.17 -14.85 1.15
CA SER A 133 15.32 -13.92 0.41
C SER A 133 16.10 -13.32 -0.76
N GLN A 134 15.55 -13.49 -1.96
CA GLN A 134 16.08 -12.84 -3.16
C GLN A 134 15.51 -11.44 -3.28
N SER A 135 16.32 -10.53 -3.80
CA SER A 135 15.89 -9.17 -4.09
C SER A 135 16.16 -8.81 -5.55
N ARG A 136 15.33 -7.92 -6.08
CA ARG A 136 15.50 -7.35 -7.43
C ARG A 136 15.01 -5.91 -7.47
N ASP A 137 15.68 -5.08 -8.24
CA ASP A 137 15.21 -3.73 -8.53
C ASP A 137 14.10 -3.80 -9.57
N ARG A 138 12.92 -3.31 -9.22
CA ARG A 138 11.74 -3.30 -10.09
C ARG A 138 11.38 -1.92 -10.58
N VAL A 139 11.48 -0.93 -9.70
CA VAL A 139 11.07 0.45 -9.99
C VAL A 139 12.25 1.38 -9.84
N THR A 140 12.57 2.08 -10.92
CA THR A 140 13.63 3.10 -10.90
C THR A 140 12.99 4.49 -10.94
N ALA A 141 13.35 5.33 -9.98
CA ALA A 141 12.94 6.72 -9.94
C ALA A 141 14.08 7.60 -9.40
N SER A 142 13.94 8.91 -9.56
CA SER A 142 14.94 9.83 -9.02
C SER A 142 14.97 9.80 -7.48
N LYS A 143 16.13 10.16 -6.91
CA LYS A 143 16.25 10.32 -5.45
C LYS A 143 15.19 11.27 -4.91
N ASP A 144 14.95 12.38 -5.60
CA ASP A 144 13.96 13.38 -5.17
C ASP A 144 12.53 12.83 -5.15
N SER A 145 12.19 11.94 -6.10
CA SER A 145 10.87 11.26 -6.12
C SER A 145 10.70 10.36 -4.91
N TRP A 146 11.73 9.57 -4.55
CA TRP A 146 11.69 8.71 -3.37
C TRP A 146 11.63 9.52 -2.08
N ASP A 147 12.46 10.56 -1.95
CA ASP A 147 12.47 11.44 -0.79
C ASP A 147 11.11 12.13 -0.62
N PHE A 148 10.49 12.55 -1.72
CA PHE A 148 9.15 13.12 -1.72
C PHE A 148 8.10 12.14 -1.20
N VAL A 149 8.09 10.90 -1.70
CA VAL A 149 7.13 9.86 -1.26
C VAL A 149 7.33 9.54 0.23
N HIS A 150 8.58 9.37 0.66
CA HIS A 150 8.90 9.14 2.06
C HIS A 150 8.40 10.29 2.93
N GLN A 151 8.70 11.54 2.59
CA GLN A 151 8.25 12.70 3.36
C GLN A 151 6.74 12.80 3.41
N ALA A 152 6.04 12.59 2.28
CA ALA A 152 4.58 12.64 2.24
C ALA A 152 3.95 11.55 3.10
N MET A 153 4.48 10.31 3.08
CA MET A 153 4.00 9.20 3.92
C MET A 153 4.36 9.40 5.41
N TRP A 154 5.50 10.02 5.70
CA TRP A 154 5.84 10.43 7.06
C TRP A 154 4.82 11.44 7.60
N ASP A 155 4.45 12.43 6.81
CA ASP A 155 3.49 13.46 7.19
C ASP A 155 2.05 12.95 7.36
N VAL A 156 1.69 11.87 6.67
CA VAL A 156 0.41 11.17 6.93
C VAL A 156 0.31 10.71 8.39
N VAL A 157 1.41 10.27 8.98
CA VAL A 157 1.47 9.75 10.36
C VAL A 157 1.85 10.85 11.36
N ASN A 158 2.84 11.68 11.05
CA ASN A 158 3.48 12.59 12.00
C ASN A 158 3.05 14.06 11.84
N GLY A 159 2.58 14.43 10.66
CA GLY A 159 2.17 15.78 10.32
C GLY A 159 0.86 16.21 11.00
N LYS A 160 0.70 17.53 11.21
CA LYS A 160 -0.48 18.09 11.88
C LYS A 160 -1.82 17.76 11.22
N LYS A 161 -1.84 17.61 9.89
CA LYS A 161 -3.03 17.31 9.08
C LYS A 161 -3.09 15.84 8.62
N GLY A 162 -2.17 15.01 9.08
CA GLY A 162 -2.08 13.61 8.69
C GLY A 162 -3.28 12.78 9.11
N THR A 163 -3.70 11.86 8.25
CA THR A 163 -4.88 11.00 8.45
C THR A 163 -4.60 9.79 9.34
N ALA A 164 -3.32 9.51 9.68
CA ALA A 164 -2.91 8.34 10.47
C ALA A 164 -2.18 8.69 11.77
N ARG A 165 -2.43 9.86 12.36
CA ARG A 165 -1.75 10.32 13.58
C ARG A 165 -1.85 9.35 14.76
N ALA A 166 -2.90 8.54 14.81
CA ALA A 166 -3.09 7.52 15.84
C ALA A 166 -2.09 6.34 15.74
N ALA A 167 -1.42 6.17 14.59
CA ALA A 167 -0.35 5.19 14.41
C ALA A 167 1.01 5.67 14.93
N ARG A 168 1.18 6.97 15.19
CA ARG A 168 2.45 7.58 15.58
C ARG A 168 3.09 6.86 16.78
N GLN A 169 4.40 6.64 16.68
CA GLN A 169 5.23 6.11 17.76
C GLN A 169 6.11 7.21 18.36
N LYS A 170 6.56 7.01 19.60
CA LYS A 170 7.40 7.97 20.31
C LYS A 170 8.88 7.78 19.95
N ASP A 171 9.30 6.53 19.82
CA ASP A 171 10.72 6.15 19.83
C ASP A 171 11.25 5.74 18.43
N TRP A 172 10.40 5.73 17.42
CA TRP A 172 10.75 5.41 16.05
C TRP A 172 9.79 6.02 15.02
N GLU A 173 10.30 6.27 13.82
CA GLU A 173 9.54 6.92 12.77
C GLU A 173 8.77 5.91 11.94
N ILE A 174 7.54 6.25 11.66
CA ILE A 174 6.60 5.46 10.88
C ILE A 174 6.14 6.25 9.68
N TYR A 175 6.20 5.61 8.55
CA TYR A 175 5.74 6.06 7.25
C TYR A 175 4.48 5.28 6.88
N GLY A 176 3.42 5.91 6.44
CA GLY A 176 2.22 5.14 6.15
C GLY A 176 1.16 5.89 5.36
N LYS A 177 0.13 5.14 4.96
CA LYS A 177 -1.04 5.67 4.25
C LYS A 177 -2.29 4.94 4.66
N THR A 178 -3.32 5.69 5.03
CA THR A 178 -4.67 5.16 5.27
C THR A 178 -5.40 4.92 3.96
N GLY A 179 -6.21 3.88 3.94
CA GLY A 179 -7.19 3.59 2.89
C GLY A 179 -8.57 3.31 3.48
N THR A 180 -9.59 3.58 2.72
CA THR A 180 -10.97 3.21 3.01
C THR A 180 -11.58 2.71 1.72
N ALA A 181 -11.85 1.41 1.64
CA ALA A 181 -12.48 0.80 0.48
C ALA A 181 -13.98 0.67 0.73
N GLN A 182 -14.78 1.28 -0.15
CA GLN A 182 -16.23 1.24 -0.05
C GLN A 182 -16.74 -0.19 -0.21
N ASN A 183 -17.70 -0.57 0.65
CA ASN A 183 -18.35 -1.85 0.61
C ASN A 183 -19.87 -1.65 0.43
N PRO A 184 -20.46 -2.03 -0.71
CA PRO A 184 -21.90 -1.88 -0.96
C PRO A 184 -22.77 -2.80 -0.10
N HIS A 185 -22.18 -3.77 0.60
CA HIS A 185 -22.89 -4.80 1.38
C HIS A 185 -22.65 -4.68 2.90
N GLY A 186 -22.05 -3.60 3.37
CA GLY A 186 -21.79 -3.39 4.80
C GLY A 186 -20.98 -2.11 5.05
N GLU A 187 -20.34 -2.06 6.21
CA GLU A 187 -19.40 -0.97 6.52
C GLU A 187 -18.19 -1.04 5.59
N ASP A 188 -17.58 0.10 5.34
CA ASP A 188 -16.36 0.21 4.54
C ASP A 188 -15.23 -0.65 5.12
N HIS A 189 -14.28 -1.07 4.29
CA HIS A 189 -13.08 -1.77 4.73
C HIS A 189 -11.99 -0.78 5.10
N ALA A 190 -11.47 -0.90 6.33
CA ALA A 190 -10.41 -0.04 6.83
C ALA A 190 -9.03 -0.60 6.46
N TRP A 191 -8.21 0.22 5.80
CA TRP A 191 -6.85 -0.12 5.38
C TRP A 191 -5.82 0.80 6.02
N PHE A 192 -4.66 0.23 6.33
CA PHE A 192 -3.45 1.01 6.61
C PHE A 192 -2.22 0.23 6.11
N ILE A 193 -1.42 0.87 5.28
CA ILE A 193 -0.12 0.36 4.84
C ILE A 193 0.99 1.24 5.37
N GLY A 194 2.18 0.69 5.54
CA GLY A 194 3.32 1.50 5.95
C GLY A 194 4.60 0.70 6.12
N PHE A 195 5.63 1.42 6.51
CA PHE A 195 6.96 0.89 6.77
C PHE A 195 7.71 1.72 7.80
N SER A 196 8.82 1.19 8.29
CA SER A 196 9.81 1.90 9.08
C SER A 196 11.17 1.85 8.38
N LEU A 197 11.94 2.92 8.53
CA LEU A 197 13.35 2.99 8.12
C LEU A 197 14.31 2.83 9.31
N ASP A 198 13.79 2.56 10.50
CA ASP A 198 14.59 2.30 11.70
C ASP A 198 15.18 0.88 11.64
N GLU A 199 16.50 0.75 11.64
CA GLU A 199 17.20 -0.54 11.55
C GLU A 199 16.83 -1.51 12.67
N ARG A 200 16.40 -1.01 13.83
CA ARG A 200 15.89 -1.83 14.94
C ARG A 200 14.54 -2.46 14.63
N TYR A 201 13.78 -1.85 13.73
CA TYR A 201 12.41 -2.23 13.41
C TYR A 201 12.17 -2.17 11.88
N PRO A 202 12.89 -2.97 11.09
CA PRO A 202 12.87 -2.91 9.62
C PRO A 202 11.62 -3.61 9.07
N TYR A 203 10.45 -3.11 9.43
CA TYR A 203 9.18 -3.73 9.05
C TYR A 203 8.47 -2.94 7.96
N SER A 204 7.80 -3.67 7.06
CA SER A 204 6.70 -3.16 6.25
C SER A 204 5.42 -3.94 6.58
N TRP A 205 4.28 -3.31 6.43
CA TRP A 205 3.00 -3.91 6.80
C TRP A 205 1.84 -3.44 5.94
N ALA A 206 0.81 -4.28 5.88
CA ALA A 206 -0.53 -3.92 5.46
C ALA A 206 -1.53 -4.46 6.49
N VAL A 207 -2.48 -3.63 6.87
CA VAL A 207 -3.56 -3.99 7.79
C VAL A 207 -4.87 -3.77 7.08
N LEU A 208 -5.71 -4.82 7.07
CA LEU A 208 -7.08 -4.80 6.61
C LEU A 208 -8.01 -5.18 7.76
N LEU A 209 -9.04 -4.37 7.96
CA LEU A 209 -10.21 -4.76 8.76
C LEU A 209 -11.44 -4.69 7.84
N GLU A 210 -11.93 -5.86 7.49
CA GLU A 210 -13.16 -5.98 6.72
C GLU A 210 -14.34 -5.46 7.53
N ASN A 211 -15.19 -4.66 6.89
CA ASN A 211 -16.32 -3.99 7.53
C ASN A 211 -15.94 -3.17 8.77
N GLY A 212 -14.70 -2.66 8.81
CA GLY A 212 -14.14 -1.95 9.97
C GLY A 212 -14.35 -0.44 9.92
N GLY A 213 -14.95 0.10 8.84
CA GLY A 213 -15.13 1.55 8.66
C GLY A 213 -13.91 2.25 8.08
N GLY A 214 -13.52 3.39 8.64
CA GLY A 214 -12.46 4.23 8.07
C GLY A 214 -11.04 3.88 8.51
N GLY A 215 -10.11 3.83 7.56
CA GLY A 215 -8.71 3.47 7.84
C GLY A 215 -8.02 4.35 8.89
N GLY A 216 -8.27 5.66 8.88
CA GLY A 216 -7.70 6.60 9.86
C GLY A 216 -8.24 6.43 11.28
N GLY A 217 -9.54 6.06 11.41
CA GLY A 217 -10.20 5.89 12.69
C GLY A 217 -10.00 4.51 13.32
N ILE A 218 -9.76 3.47 12.52
CA ILE A 218 -9.74 2.08 12.98
C ILE A 218 -8.39 1.41 12.70
N ALA A 219 -7.94 1.34 11.44
CA ALA A 219 -6.72 0.63 11.09
C ALA A 219 -5.46 1.31 11.64
N ALA A 220 -5.37 2.65 11.59
CA ALA A 220 -4.24 3.39 12.12
C ALA A 220 -4.07 3.25 13.66
N PRO A 221 -5.10 3.37 14.50
CA PRO A 221 -4.98 3.06 15.92
C PRO A 221 -4.57 1.62 16.23
N LEU A 222 -5.09 0.65 15.47
CA LEU A 222 -4.76 -0.76 15.65
C LEU A 222 -3.28 -1.02 15.41
N ILE A 223 -2.75 -0.59 14.25
CA ILE A 223 -1.34 -0.76 13.96
C ILE A 223 -0.47 -0.02 14.99
N GLY A 224 -0.87 1.17 15.42
CA GLY A 224 -0.18 1.91 16.47
C GLY A 224 -0.05 1.13 17.78
N LYS A 225 -1.04 0.31 18.15
CA LYS A 225 -0.95 -0.60 19.30
C LYS A 225 0.00 -1.78 19.04
N ILE A 226 -0.10 -2.39 17.84
CA ILE A 226 0.76 -3.52 17.45
C ILE A 226 2.23 -3.09 17.49
N LEU A 227 2.57 -1.99 16.85
CA LEU A 227 3.94 -1.48 16.78
C LEU A 227 4.50 -1.14 18.17
N ARG A 228 3.69 -0.54 19.06
CA ARG A 228 4.10 -0.32 20.46
C ARG A 228 4.40 -1.61 21.21
N ASN A 229 3.67 -2.67 20.93
CA ASN A 229 3.92 -3.97 21.56
C ASN A 229 5.17 -4.65 21.01
N ILE A 230 5.45 -4.48 19.70
CA ILE A 230 6.70 -4.95 19.09
C ILE A 230 7.91 -4.24 19.75
N ALA A 231 7.87 -2.91 19.87
CA ALA A 231 8.95 -2.13 20.47
C ALA A 231 9.21 -2.43 21.95
N LYS A 232 8.26 -3.06 22.66
CA LYS A 232 8.42 -3.47 24.06
C LYS A 232 9.01 -4.86 24.24
N ARG A 233 9.10 -5.67 23.18
CA ARG A 233 9.70 -7.00 23.28
C ARG A 233 11.21 -6.83 23.40
N PRO A 234 11.86 -7.48 24.40
CA PRO A 234 13.31 -7.53 24.40
C PRO A 234 13.80 -8.23 23.14
N SER A 235 14.81 -7.67 22.51
CA SER A 235 15.55 -8.24 21.37
C SER A 235 16.22 -9.55 21.75
#